data_f5e75ea6d57839c820cbf73a9e10a947
#
_entry.id   f5e75ea6d57839c820cbf73a9e10a947
#
_cell.length_a   1.000
_cell.length_b   1.000
_cell.length_c   1.000
_cell.angle_alpha   90.00
_cell.angle_beta   90.00
_cell.angle_gamma   90.00
#
_symmetry.space_group_name_H-M   'P 1'
#
loop_
_entity.id
_entity.type
_entity.pdbx_description
1 polymer ?
#
loop_
_entity_poly.entity_id
_entity_poly.type
_entity_poly.pdbx_seq_one_letter_code
_entity_poly.pdbx_strand_id
1 'polypeptide(L)'
;MIHNGDEMKKNRICKLLGIRYPIVQAPMNWVSGPRLVAAVSNAGGLGTLGPNAGETTRIRDVEATAEGIRQKIRDIKNLTDNPFAVNIPVGFSEEERRYSKRIVGVALEEGISVAIVSVGSPDVYT
;
A
#
# COMPACT_ATOMS: atom_id res chain seq x y z
N MET A 1 -7.49 11.09 29.11
CA MET A 1 -6.49 10.03 29.36
C MET A 1 -5.40 10.13 28.30
N ILE A 2 -4.26 10.67 28.69
CA ILE A 2 -3.11 10.76 27.78
C ILE A 2 -2.42 9.40 27.83
N HIS A 3 -2.66 8.52 26.86
CA HIS A 3 -1.86 7.33 26.72
C HIS A 3 -0.44 7.76 26.34
N ASN A 4 0.51 7.47 27.19
CA ASN A 4 1.91 7.75 26.96
C ASN A 4 2.35 7.12 25.64
N GLY A 5 2.94 7.91 24.74
CA GLY A 5 3.45 7.43 23.45
C GLY A 5 4.46 6.30 23.56
N ASP A 6 4.99 6.01 24.75
CA ASP A 6 5.88 4.87 25.02
C ASP A 6 5.15 3.51 25.10
N GLU A 7 3.89 3.46 25.51
CA GLU A 7 3.13 2.19 25.52
C GLU A 7 2.76 1.76 24.11
N MET A 8 2.46 2.71 23.21
CA MET A 8 2.16 2.38 21.81
C MET A 8 3.40 1.89 21.06
N LYS A 9 4.58 2.39 21.38
CA LYS A 9 5.86 1.88 20.84
C LYS A 9 6.15 0.42 21.22
N LYS A 10 5.54 -0.10 22.29
CA LYS A 10 5.64 -1.51 22.71
C LYS A 10 4.70 -2.44 21.95
N ASN A 11 3.73 -1.89 21.19
CA ASN A 11 2.80 -2.67 20.41
C ASN A 11 3.55 -3.47 19.32
N ARG A 12 3.24 -4.78 19.24
CA ARG A 12 3.88 -5.71 18.30
C ARG A 12 3.72 -5.27 16.84
N ILE A 13 2.55 -4.75 16.48
CA ILE A 13 2.25 -4.28 15.12
C ILE A 13 3.10 -3.05 14.80
N CYS A 14 3.21 -2.10 15.71
CA CYS A 14 4.05 -0.92 15.52
C CYS A 14 5.51 -1.29 15.28
N LYS A 15 6.04 -2.27 16.04
CA LYS A 15 7.41 -2.75 15.86
C LYS A 15 7.60 -3.46 14.53
N LEU A 16 6.65 -4.31 14.15
CA LEU A 16 6.70 -5.09 12.91
C LEU A 16 6.66 -4.17 11.68
N LEU A 17 5.79 -3.18 11.68
CA LEU A 17 5.56 -2.29 10.54
C LEU A 17 6.44 -1.03 10.56
N GLY A 18 7.18 -0.76 11.65
CA GLY A 18 8.00 0.44 11.79
C GLY A 18 7.18 1.73 11.91
N ILE A 19 5.98 1.65 12.47
CA ILE A 19 5.04 2.78 12.62
C ILE A 19 4.88 3.19 14.09
N ARG A 20 4.46 4.43 14.32
CA ARG A 20 4.30 4.97 15.67
C ARG A 20 2.97 4.57 16.31
N TYR A 21 1.90 4.57 15.54
CA TYR A 21 0.55 4.23 15.97
C TYR A 21 0.05 2.98 15.26
N PRO A 22 -0.67 2.06 15.93
CA PRO A 22 -1.17 0.84 15.32
C PRO A 22 -2.42 1.13 14.46
N ILE A 23 -2.27 2.04 13.51
CA ILE A 23 -3.32 2.50 12.60
C ILE A 23 -2.86 2.27 11.17
N VAL A 24 -3.66 1.53 10.42
CA VAL A 24 -3.47 1.27 9.00
C VAL A 24 -4.60 1.94 8.23
N GLN A 25 -4.27 2.84 7.31
CA GLN A 25 -5.25 3.42 6.42
C GLN A 25 -5.62 2.38 5.35
N ALA A 26 -6.90 2.08 5.26
CA ALA A 26 -7.42 1.12 4.29
C ALA A 26 -7.19 1.59 2.85
N PRO A 27 -6.87 0.68 1.92
CA PRO A 27 -6.78 1.03 0.51
C PRO A 27 -8.17 1.37 -0.04
N MET A 28 -8.36 2.59 -0.44
CA MET A 28 -9.61 3.06 -1.03
C MET A 28 -9.41 3.29 -2.53
N ASN A 29 -10.20 2.58 -3.34
CA ASN A 29 -10.17 2.73 -4.79
C ASN A 29 -10.38 4.20 -5.18
N TRP A 30 -9.62 4.72 -6.13
CA TRP A 30 -9.62 6.11 -6.62
C TRP A 30 -9.07 7.15 -5.63
N VAL A 31 -9.18 6.95 -4.32
CA VAL A 31 -8.94 7.95 -3.27
C VAL A 31 -7.55 7.85 -2.65
N SER A 32 -7.07 6.63 -2.35
CA SER A 32 -5.83 6.41 -1.62
C SER A 32 -4.59 6.62 -2.50
N GLY A 33 -4.41 7.85 -2.96
CA GLY A 33 -3.27 8.27 -3.78
C GLY A 33 -2.07 8.73 -2.96
N PRO A 34 -0.97 9.16 -3.62
CA PRO A 34 0.30 9.45 -2.99
C PRO A 34 0.23 10.46 -1.85
N ARG A 35 -0.56 11.52 -1.99
CA ARG A 35 -0.67 12.57 -0.96
C ARG A 35 -1.29 12.07 0.33
N LEU A 36 -2.38 11.28 0.22
CA LEU A 36 -3.04 10.70 1.39
C LEU A 36 -2.12 9.67 2.07
N VAL A 37 -1.54 8.78 1.29
CA VAL A 37 -0.63 7.75 1.80
C VAL A 37 0.55 8.37 2.55
N ALA A 38 1.21 9.34 1.96
CA ALA A 38 2.32 10.04 2.60
C ALA A 38 1.89 10.80 3.86
N ALA A 39 0.74 11.46 3.85
CA ALA A 39 0.22 12.18 5.01
C ALA A 39 -0.05 11.24 6.20
N VAL A 40 -0.65 10.08 5.95
CA VAL A 40 -0.89 9.07 7.00
C VAL A 40 0.43 8.53 7.55
N SER A 41 1.38 8.20 6.67
CA SER A 41 2.69 7.68 7.07
C SER A 41 3.50 8.72 7.84
N ASN A 42 3.47 9.98 7.44
CA ASN A 42 4.11 11.08 8.16
C ASN A 42 3.46 11.36 9.52
N ALA A 43 2.17 11.10 9.66
CA ALA A 43 1.47 11.21 10.93
C ALA A 43 1.75 10.04 11.89
N GLY A 44 2.42 9.00 11.45
CA GLY A 44 2.86 7.86 12.27
C GLY A 44 2.03 6.59 12.13
N GLY A 45 1.05 6.56 11.22
CA GLY A 45 0.33 5.35 10.83
C GLY A 45 0.99 4.66 9.62
N LEU A 46 0.31 3.69 9.04
CA LEU A 46 0.67 3.06 7.77
C LEU A 46 -0.29 3.52 6.68
N GLY A 47 0.17 4.37 5.77
CA GLY A 47 -0.57 4.70 4.56
C GLY A 47 -0.56 3.53 3.58
N THR A 48 -1.66 3.29 2.87
CA THR A 48 -1.77 2.22 1.88
C THR A 48 -2.19 2.77 0.52
N LEU A 49 -1.35 2.57 -0.49
CA LEU A 49 -1.66 2.93 -1.87
C LEU A 49 -2.79 2.05 -2.38
N GLY A 50 -3.89 2.68 -2.77
CA GLY A 50 -5.07 1.99 -3.30
C GLY A 50 -4.97 1.70 -4.80
N PRO A 51 -5.78 0.76 -5.29
CA PRO A 51 -5.88 0.50 -6.73
C PRO A 51 -6.53 1.71 -7.42
N ASN A 52 -6.09 2.00 -8.66
CA ASN A 52 -6.57 3.13 -9.46
C ASN A 52 -6.55 4.50 -8.75
N ALA A 53 -5.73 4.66 -7.73
CA ALA A 53 -5.65 5.88 -6.95
C ALA A 53 -5.23 7.08 -7.83
N GLY A 54 -6.03 8.14 -7.79
CA GLY A 54 -5.80 9.35 -8.58
C GLY A 54 -6.21 9.25 -10.06
N GLU A 55 -6.78 8.11 -10.49
CA GLU A 55 -7.34 7.96 -11.82
C GLU A 55 -8.81 8.40 -11.87
N THR A 56 -9.27 8.81 -13.02
CA THR A 56 -10.70 9.14 -13.27
C THR A 56 -11.45 8.01 -13.93
N THR A 57 -10.73 7.09 -14.57
CA THR A 57 -11.26 5.90 -15.23
C THR A 57 -10.38 4.70 -14.98
N ARG A 58 -10.96 3.50 -14.97
CA ARG A 58 -10.19 2.26 -14.79
C ARG A 58 -9.29 2.02 -16.01
N ILE A 59 -8.00 1.98 -15.77
CA ILE A 59 -7.03 1.57 -16.77
C ILE A 59 -7.12 0.05 -16.90
N ARG A 60 -7.35 -0.46 -18.12
CA ARG A 60 -7.50 -1.90 -18.38
C ARG A 60 -6.21 -2.58 -18.79
N ASP A 61 -5.24 -1.83 -19.28
CA ASP A 61 -3.95 -2.37 -19.67
C ASP A 61 -3.08 -2.64 -18.43
N VAL A 62 -2.57 -3.88 -18.35
CA VAL A 62 -1.80 -4.35 -17.19
C VAL A 62 -0.49 -3.59 -17.04
N GLU A 63 0.24 -3.37 -18.13
CA GLU A 63 1.54 -2.68 -18.09
C GLU A 63 1.38 -1.19 -17.82
N ALA A 64 0.39 -0.55 -18.42
CA ALA A 64 0.08 0.85 -18.14
C ALA A 64 -0.30 1.07 -16.67
N THR A 65 -1.07 0.14 -16.09
CA THR A 65 -1.42 0.18 -14.66
C THR A 65 -0.20 -0.07 -13.77
N ALA A 66 0.64 -1.03 -14.13
CA ALA A 66 1.87 -1.33 -13.40
C ALA A 66 2.81 -0.11 -13.38
N GLU A 67 3.00 0.55 -14.50
CA GLU A 67 3.82 1.76 -14.58
C GLU A 67 3.20 2.93 -13.81
N GLY A 68 1.88 3.07 -13.86
CA GLY A 68 1.16 4.06 -13.03
C GLY A 68 1.36 3.84 -11.54
N ILE A 69 1.32 2.59 -11.07
CA ILE A 69 1.60 2.23 -9.67
C ILE A 69 3.05 2.50 -9.33
N ARG A 70 3.99 2.15 -10.20
CA ARG A 70 5.41 2.46 -10.03
C ARG A 70 5.64 3.95 -9.81
N GLN A 71 5.06 4.78 -10.66
CA GLN A 71 5.19 6.23 -10.53
C GLN A 71 4.60 6.74 -9.22
N LYS A 72 3.43 6.26 -8.81
CA LYS A 72 2.80 6.61 -7.54
C LYS A 72 3.64 6.20 -6.33
N ILE A 73 4.27 5.03 -6.37
CA ILE A 73 5.23 4.59 -5.33
C ILE A 73 6.39 5.59 -5.22
N ARG A 74 6.95 6.00 -6.35
CA ARG A 74 8.04 7.00 -6.38
C ARG A 74 7.58 8.36 -5.87
N ASP A 75 6.38 8.78 -6.22
CA ASP A 75 5.78 10.02 -5.72
C ASP A 75 5.62 9.98 -4.19
N ILE A 76 5.17 8.84 -3.63
CA ILE A 76 5.09 8.66 -2.18
C ILE A 76 6.48 8.76 -1.54
N LYS A 77 7.48 8.11 -2.10
CA LYS A 77 8.86 8.14 -1.59
C LYS A 77 9.46 9.55 -1.60
N ASN A 78 9.03 10.41 -2.50
CA ASN A 78 9.41 11.82 -2.51
C ASN A 78 8.72 12.65 -1.43
N LEU A 79 7.60 12.17 -0.87
CA LEU A 79 6.78 12.87 0.12
C LEU A 79 6.99 12.36 1.55
N THR A 80 7.54 11.16 1.72
CA THR A 80 7.76 10.54 3.04
C THR A 80 8.94 9.58 3.00
N ASP A 81 9.70 9.53 4.10
CA ASP A 81 10.71 8.51 4.37
C ASP A 81 10.13 7.36 5.24
N ASN A 82 8.89 7.49 5.68
CA ASN A 82 8.24 6.54 6.56
C ASN A 82 7.66 5.35 5.78
N PRO A 83 7.45 4.19 6.44
CA PRO A 83 6.86 3.03 5.81
C PRO A 83 5.45 3.29 5.27
N PHE A 84 5.14 2.68 4.15
CA PHE A 84 3.81 2.61 3.57
C PHE A 84 3.58 1.26 2.90
N ALA A 85 2.34 0.93 2.63
CA ALA A 85 1.94 -0.32 1.98
C ALA A 85 1.38 -0.09 0.59
N VAL A 86 1.40 -1.14 -0.22
CA VAL A 86 0.70 -1.22 -1.50
C VAL A 86 -0.39 -2.27 -1.41
N ASN A 87 -1.58 -1.95 -1.89
CA ASN A 87 -2.68 -2.90 -1.98
C ASN A 87 -2.49 -3.83 -3.17
N ILE A 88 -2.65 -5.12 -2.93
CA ILE A 88 -2.59 -6.19 -3.93
C ILE A 88 -3.94 -6.91 -3.96
N PRO A 89 -4.85 -6.52 -4.84
CA PRO A 89 -6.08 -7.28 -5.04
C PRO A 89 -5.77 -8.54 -5.84
N VAL A 90 -5.93 -9.71 -5.24
CA VAL A 90 -5.59 -11.01 -5.87
C VAL A 90 -6.52 -11.32 -7.04
N GLY A 91 -7.84 -11.15 -6.84
CA GLY A 91 -8.85 -11.48 -7.83
C GLY A 91 -9.17 -12.97 -7.92
N PHE A 92 -10.22 -13.29 -8.67
CA PHE A 92 -10.73 -14.65 -8.84
C PHE A 92 -10.51 -15.19 -10.26
N SER A 93 -10.37 -14.32 -11.26
CA SER A 93 -10.09 -14.70 -12.64
C SER A 93 -8.57 -14.81 -12.92
N GLU A 94 -8.21 -15.49 -13.99
CA GLU A 94 -6.82 -15.55 -14.45
C GLU A 94 -6.28 -14.17 -14.85
N GLU A 95 -7.10 -13.36 -15.47
CA GLU A 95 -6.74 -11.99 -15.85
C GLU A 95 -6.44 -11.12 -14.62
N GLU A 96 -7.29 -11.17 -13.59
CA GLU A 96 -7.08 -10.47 -12.34
C GLU A 96 -5.82 -10.93 -11.62
N ARG A 97 -5.55 -12.24 -11.63
CA ARG A 97 -4.32 -12.79 -11.04
C ARG A 97 -3.06 -12.39 -11.81
N ARG A 98 -3.13 -12.27 -13.14
CA ARG A 98 -2.02 -11.76 -13.94
C ARG A 98 -1.71 -10.31 -13.58
N TYR A 99 -2.74 -9.49 -13.48
CA TYR A 99 -2.63 -8.12 -13.01
C TYR A 99 -2.01 -8.04 -11.61
N SER A 100 -2.53 -8.81 -10.68
CA SER A 100 -2.06 -8.88 -9.30
C SER A 100 -0.57 -9.28 -9.21
N LYS A 101 -0.15 -10.30 -9.93
CA LYS A 101 1.27 -10.71 -10.00
C LYS A 101 2.16 -9.60 -10.54
N ARG A 102 1.70 -8.84 -11.50
CA ARG A 102 2.48 -7.71 -12.04
C ARG A 102 2.65 -6.60 -11.00
N ILE A 103 1.61 -6.32 -10.21
CA ILE A 103 1.71 -5.34 -9.10
C ILE A 103 2.68 -5.81 -8.02
N VAL A 104 2.66 -7.10 -7.67
CA VAL A 104 3.67 -7.68 -6.76
C VAL A 104 5.08 -7.46 -7.31
N GLY A 105 5.30 -7.72 -8.60
CA GLY A 105 6.59 -7.47 -9.25
C GLY A 105 7.05 -6.03 -9.10
N VAL A 106 6.17 -5.06 -9.37
CA VAL A 106 6.47 -3.63 -9.21
C VAL A 106 6.79 -3.28 -7.76
N ALA A 107 6.01 -3.79 -6.81
CA ALA A 107 6.24 -3.54 -5.39
C ALA A 107 7.62 -4.05 -4.93
N LEU A 108 8.01 -5.24 -5.38
CA LEU A 108 9.33 -5.82 -5.10
C LEU A 108 10.46 -5.01 -5.77
N GLU A 109 10.33 -4.67 -7.04
CA GLU A 109 11.29 -3.85 -7.78
C GLU A 109 11.52 -2.49 -7.12
N GLU A 110 10.47 -1.89 -6.59
CA GLU A 110 10.52 -0.61 -5.88
C GLU A 110 10.87 -0.74 -4.38
N GLY A 111 11.13 -1.95 -3.88
CA GLY A 111 11.57 -2.18 -2.50
C GLY A 111 10.48 -1.95 -1.45
N ILE A 112 9.21 -2.17 -1.80
CA ILE A 112 8.10 -2.09 -0.84
C ILE A 112 8.11 -3.30 0.08
N SER A 113 8.11 -3.07 1.38
CA SER A 113 8.21 -4.12 2.40
C SER A 113 6.88 -4.57 2.97
N VAL A 114 5.79 -3.86 2.70
CA VAL A 114 4.45 -4.18 3.23
C VAL A 114 3.43 -4.20 2.11
N ALA A 115 2.73 -5.32 1.97
CA ALA A 115 1.60 -5.47 1.06
C ALA A 115 0.31 -5.73 1.84
N ILE A 116 -0.77 -5.08 1.44
CA ILE A 116 -2.13 -5.37 1.94
C ILE A 116 -2.81 -6.21 0.88
N VAL A 117 -2.93 -7.51 1.13
CA VAL A 117 -3.58 -8.45 0.21
C VAL A 117 -5.08 -8.44 0.44
N SER A 118 -5.84 -8.32 -0.63
CA SER A 118 -7.30 -8.26 -0.60
C SER A 118 -7.92 -9.06 -1.76
N VAL A 119 -9.23 -9.30 -1.68
CA VAL A 119 -10.01 -9.96 -2.74
C VAL A 119 -9.46 -11.34 -3.11
N GLY A 120 -8.99 -12.11 -2.13
CA GLY A 120 -8.46 -13.45 -2.31
C GLY A 120 -7.48 -13.87 -1.23
N SER A 121 -6.96 -15.10 -1.33
CA SER A 121 -5.97 -15.62 -0.38
C SER A 121 -4.55 -15.16 -0.75
N PRO A 122 -3.72 -14.82 0.24
CA PRO A 122 -2.30 -14.53 0.01
C PRO A 122 -1.48 -15.75 -0.40
N ASP A 123 -2.02 -16.97 -0.25
CA ASP A 123 -1.31 -18.23 -0.52
C ASP A 123 -0.76 -18.33 -1.94
N VAL A 124 -1.32 -17.57 -2.87
CA VAL A 124 -0.83 -17.53 -4.26
C VAL A 124 0.54 -16.85 -4.41
N TYR A 125 1.04 -16.20 -3.34
CA TYR A 125 2.31 -15.45 -3.33
C TYR A 125 3.31 -15.97 -2.30
N THR A 126 2.97 -17.02 -1.56
CA THR A 126 3.82 -17.62 -0.50
C THR A 126 4.60 -18.86 -0.95
#